data_678a4921f58e08f81439245b7f1d786b
#
_entry.id   678a4921f58e08f81439245b7f1d786b
#
_cell.length_a   1.000
_cell.length_b   1.000
_cell.length_c   1.000
_cell.angle_alpha   90.00
_cell.angle_beta   90.00
_cell.angle_gamma   90.00
#
_symmetry.space_group_name_H-M   'P 1'
#
loop_
_entity.id
_entity.type
_entity.pdbx_description
1 polymer ?
#
loop_
_entity_poly.entity_id
_entity_poly.type
_entity_poly.pdbx_seq_one_letter_code
_entity_poly.pdbx_strand_id
1 'polypeptide(L)'
;GEYERQAAMIRRAVRNADIKQNPGEYLYSFSKESHLHPSIIIVLYYGELPWNGSVDLHGMIDFSGIPEEFHPLIQNYRIHLVDVRHLQNTDVFKTDIRQVFDFIRYSDDKTYLKKLLNTSEYQMLDKDAYEMIATHTSMSTLLEPRMMQTRGGKINMCKAIDIWLAEREAKGISQGISQGISQGLSQGISQGNDETSYKMLMKIIVSRFGKKAGELASPTIRYLTSDERIDLVETAATTDTFAH
;
A
#
# COMPACT_ATOMS: atom_id res chain seq x y z
N GLY A 1 -26.12 -16.28 -7.86
CA GLY A 1 -25.17 -17.06 -7.06
C GLY A 1 -24.99 -18.47 -7.61
N GLU A 2 -24.11 -19.30 -7.00
CA GLU A 2 -23.80 -20.65 -7.49
C GLU A 2 -25.04 -21.56 -7.56
N TYR A 3 -25.88 -21.52 -6.54
CA TYR A 3 -27.13 -22.28 -6.54
C TYR A 3 -28.09 -21.86 -7.66
N GLU A 4 -28.17 -20.60 -7.99
CA GLU A 4 -28.98 -20.11 -9.13
C GLU A 4 -28.44 -20.63 -10.46
N ARG A 5 -27.11 -20.68 -10.61
CA ARG A 5 -26.46 -21.24 -11.78
C ARG A 5 -26.78 -22.72 -11.94
N GLN A 6 -26.64 -23.50 -10.88
CA GLN A 6 -26.99 -24.93 -10.85
C GLN A 6 -28.47 -25.14 -11.15
N ALA A 7 -29.36 -24.34 -10.53
CA ALA A 7 -30.78 -24.41 -10.78
C ALA A 7 -31.12 -24.10 -12.26
N ALA A 8 -30.46 -23.10 -12.86
CA ALA A 8 -30.63 -22.77 -14.27
C ALA A 8 -30.17 -23.92 -15.19
N MET A 9 -29.07 -24.61 -14.85
CA MET A 9 -28.61 -25.78 -15.59
C MET A 9 -29.60 -26.94 -15.52
N ILE A 10 -30.13 -27.25 -14.33
CA ILE A 10 -31.13 -28.29 -14.12
C ILE A 10 -32.40 -27.96 -14.92
N ARG A 11 -32.93 -26.72 -14.83
CA ARG A 11 -34.09 -26.28 -15.59
C ARG A 11 -33.91 -26.44 -17.09
N ARG A 12 -32.72 -26.11 -17.61
CA ARG A 12 -32.40 -26.29 -19.02
C ARG A 12 -32.35 -27.75 -19.42
N ALA A 13 -31.74 -28.61 -18.62
CA ALA A 13 -31.68 -30.04 -18.88
C ALA A 13 -33.06 -30.69 -18.87
N VAL A 14 -33.90 -30.35 -17.91
CA VAL A 14 -35.27 -30.84 -17.81
C VAL A 14 -36.13 -30.41 -19.00
N ARG A 15 -36.02 -29.16 -19.46
CA ARG A 15 -36.76 -28.68 -20.65
C ARG A 15 -36.33 -29.38 -21.94
N ASN A 16 -35.09 -29.76 -22.05
CA ASN A 16 -34.53 -30.42 -23.25
C ASN A 16 -34.84 -31.92 -23.28
N ALA A 17 -35.18 -32.52 -22.15
CA ALA A 17 -35.32 -33.96 -22.03
C ALA A 17 -36.73 -34.53 -22.41
N ASP A 18 -37.66 -33.68 -22.79
CA ASP A 18 -39.05 -34.05 -23.20
C ASP A 18 -39.75 -35.05 -22.24
N ILE A 19 -39.43 -34.94 -20.94
CA ILE A 19 -39.92 -35.84 -19.91
C ILE A 19 -41.35 -35.47 -19.58
N LYS A 20 -42.31 -36.44 -19.69
CA LYS A 20 -43.68 -36.29 -19.18
C LYS A 20 -43.64 -36.13 -17.66
N GLN A 21 -43.64 -34.92 -17.20
CA GLN A 21 -43.57 -34.57 -15.78
C GLN A 21 -44.97 -34.30 -15.22
N ASN A 22 -45.11 -34.46 -13.92
CA ASN A 22 -46.20 -33.94 -13.15
C ASN A 22 -46.38 -32.42 -13.44
N PRO A 23 -47.59 -31.89 -13.64
CA PRO A 23 -47.78 -30.48 -13.98
C PRO A 23 -47.09 -29.48 -13.04
N GLY A 24 -46.95 -29.80 -11.77
CA GLY A 24 -46.22 -29.00 -10.79
C GLY A 24 -44.69 -28.98 -11.03
N GLU A 25 -44.10 -30.13 -11.35
CA GLU A 25 -42.66 -30.27 -11.68
C GLU A 25 -42.34 -29.59 -12.99
N TYR A 26 -43.23 -29.66 -13.97
CA TYR A 26 -43.05 -28.95 -15.24
C TYR A 26 -43.02 -27.43 -15.06
N LEU A 27 -43.92 -26.91 -14.20
CA LEU A 27 -44.02 -25.47 -13.97
C LEU A 27 -42.75 -24.88 -13.33
N TYR A 28 -42.15 -25.62 -12.37
CA TYR A 28 -40.94 -25.17 -11.66
C TYR A 28 -39.66 -25.71 -12.29
N SER A 29 -39.77 -26.66 -13.26
CA SER A 29 -38.62 -27.33 -13.89
C SER A 29 -37.63 -27.99 -12.89
N PHE A 30 -38.17 -28.50 -11.79
CA PHE A 30 -37.47 -29.28 -10.77
C PHE A 30 -38.27 -30.53 -10.46
N SER A 31 -37.61 -31.70 -10.48
CA SER A 31 -38.19 -32.96 -10.05
C SER A 31 -37.81 -33.32 -8.62
N LYS A 32 -38.42 -34.30 -8.03
CA LYS A 32 -38.05 -34.83 -6.71
C LYS A 32 -36.64 -35.38 -6.66
N GLU A 33 -36.10 -35.83 -7.79
CA GLU A 33 -34.77 -36.39 -7.97
C GLU A 33 -33.73 -35.32 -8.24
N SER A 34 -34.17 -34.05 -8.44
CA SER A 34 -33.25 -32.95 -8.69
C SER A 34 -32.46 -32.58 -7.41
N HIS A 35 -31.15 -32.63 -7.48
CA HIS A 35 -30.29 -32.30 -6.37
C HIS A 35 -29.32 -31.18 -6.76
N LEU A 36 -29.06 -30.29 -5.82
CA LEU A 36 -28.02 -29.27 -5.94
C LEU A 36 -26.74 -29.75 -5.24
N HIS A 37 -25.61 -29.44 -5.83
CA HIS A 37 -24.33 -29.69 -5.17
C HIS A 37 -24.09 -28.62 -4.08
N PRO A 38 -23.51 -29.01 -2.94
CA PRO A 38 -23.22 -28.04 -1.89
C PRO A 38 -22.19 -27.01 -2.34
N SER A 39 -22.41 -25.75 -1.98
CA SER A 39 -21.46 -24.66 -2.16
C SER A 39 -20.89 -24.25 -0.82
N ILE A 40 -19.58 -24.21 -0.72
CA ILE A 40 -18.84 -23.77 0.48
C ILE A 40 -18.27 -22.39 0.20
N ILE A 41 -18.56 -21.43 1.05
CA ILE A 41 -18.00 -20.08 0.97
C ILE A 41 -16.83 -20.00 1.95
N ILE A 42 -15.64 -19.83 1.42
CA ILE A 42 -14.41 -19.55 2.18
C ILE A 42 -14.02 -18.10 1.98
N VAL A 43 -13.84 -17.38 3.07
CA VAL A 43 -13.38 -15.99 3.07
C VAL A 43 -11.93 -15.96 3.54
N LEU A 44 -11.04 -15.48 2.68
CA LEU A 44 -9.63 -15.27 3.01
C LEU A 44 -9.47 -13.83 3.50
N TYR A 45 -9.03 -13.67 4.73
CA TYR A 45 -8.77 -12.37 5.34
C TYR A 45 -7.26 -12.11 5.43
N TYR A 46 -6.82 -10.96 4.92
CA TYR A 46 -5.41 -10.58 4.84
C TYR A 46 -5.07 -9.35 5.70
N GLY A 47 -5.98 -8.91 6.56
CA GLY A 47 -5.78 -7.73 7.42
C GLY A 47 -4.58 -7.87 8.35
N GLU A 48 -3.98 -6.73 8.72
CA GLU A 48 -2.85 -6.69 9.66
C GLU A 48 -3.26 -7.09 11.08
N LEU A 49 -4.46 -6.70 11.49
CA LEU A 49 -5.03 -7.06 12.79
C LEU A 49 -5.86 -8.33 12.67
N PRO A 50 -5.92 -9.17 13.72
CA PRO A 50 -6.79 -10.33 13.75
C PRO A 50 -8.24 -9.95 13.45
N TRP A 51 -8.95 -10.84 12.77
CA TRP A 51 -10.39 -10.64 12.54
C TRP A 51 -11.15 -10.56 13.85
N ASN A 52 -11.94 -9.53 14.04
CA ASN A 52 -12.77 -9.31 15.23
C ASN A 52 -14.27 -9.15 14.93
N GLY A 53 -14.67 -9.31 13.66
CA GLY A 53 -16.09 -9.24 13.26
C GLY A 53 -16.82 -10.56 13.43
N SER A 54 -18.14 -10.52 13.27
CA SER A 54 -18.97 -11.72 13.24
C SER A 54 -18.60 -12.62 12.06
N VAL A 55 -18.71 -13.92 12.26
CA VAL A 55 -18.48 -14.93 11.21
C VAL A 55 -19.79 -15.56 10.73
N ASP A 56 -20.90 -15.10 11.23
CA ASP A 56 -22.24 -15.55 10.84
C ASP A 56 -23.27 -14.44 10.93
N LEU A 57 -24.43 -14.68 10.32
CA LEU A 57 -25.51 -13.71 10.27
C LEU A 57 -26.11 -13.41 11.64
N HIS A 58 -26.24 -14.42 12.51
CA HIS A 58 -26.80 -14.21 13.85
C HIS A 58 -25.97 -13.25 14.69
N GLY A 59 -24.65 -13.29 14.57
CA GLY A 59 -23.77 -12.36 15.25
C GLY A 59 -23.84 -10.91 14.73
N MET A 60 -24.55 -10.65 13.62
CA MET A 60 -24.77 -9.33 13.03
C MET A 60 -26.20 -8.82 13.24
N ILE A 61 -27.14 -9.70 13.61
CA ILE A 61 -28.54 -9.35 13.83
C ILE A 61 -28.72 -8.85 15.26
N ASP A 62 -29.47 -7.76 15.41
CA ASP A 62 -29.97 -7.34 16.71
C ASP A 62 -31.23 -8.14 17.05
N PHE A 63 -31.11 -9.03 18.01
CA PHE A 63 -32.22 -9.84 18.53
C PHE A 63 -33.02 -9.15 19.67
N SER A 64 -32.70 -7.88 19.98
CA SER A 64 -33.41 -7.14 21.02
C SER A 64 -34.92 -7.10 20.76
N GLY A 65 -35.68 -7.59 21.73
CA GLY A 65 -37.16 -7.63 21.62
C GLY A 65 -37.73 -8.83 20.83
N ILE A 66 -36.88 -9.74 20.34
CA ILE A 66 -37.31 -11.00 19.73
C ILE A 66 -37.21 -12.11 20.80
N PRO A 67 -38.32 -12.80 21.17
CA PRO A 67 -38.24 -13.91 22.12
C PRO A 67 -37.31 -15.03 21.62
N GLU A 68 -36.55 -15.66 22.54
CA GLU A 68 -35.52 -16.66 22.21
C GLU A 68 -36.10 -17.86 21.40
N GLU A 69 -37.35 -18.23 21.63
CA GLU A 69 -38.04 -19.29 20.89
C GLU A 69 -38.13 -19.04 19.37
N PHE A 70 -38.02 -17.77 18.93
CA PHE A 70 -38.06 -17.42 17.50
C PHE A 70 -36.67 -17.38 16.87
N HIS A 71 -35.57 -17.31 17.64
CA HIS A 71 -34.21 -17.25 17.09
C HIS A 71 -33.87 -18.43 16.16
N PRO A 72 -34.25 -19.69 16.47
CA PRO A 72 -34.02 -20.83 15.58
C PRO A 72 -34.78 -20.76 14.24
N LEU A 73 -35.84 -19.96 14.15
CA LEU A 73 -36.59 -19.78 12.90
C LEU A 73 -35.88 -18.84 11.93
N ILE A 74 -34.91 -18.04 12.41
CA ILE A 74 -34.12 -17.14 11.60
C ILE A 74 -32.92 -17.92 11.07
N GLN A 75 -32.83 -18.04 9.73
CA GLN A 75 -31.71 -18.76 9.09
C GLN A 75 -30.38 -18.10 9.43
N ASN A 76 -29.42 -18.92 9.88
CA ASN A 76 -28.07 -18.47 10.10
C ASN A 76 -27.17 -18.89 8.93
N TYR A 77 -26.42 -17.93 8.36
CA TYR A 77 -25.45 -18.16 7.29
C TYR A 77 -24.05 -17.89 7.84
N ARG A 78 -23.25 -18.94 7.90
CA ARG A 78 -21.88 -18.87 8.40
C ARG A 78 -20.88 -18.81 7.24
N ILE A 79 -19.88 -17.94 7.38
CA ILE A 79 -18.68 -17.93 6.53
C ILE A 79 -17.59 -18.80 7.16
N HIS A 80 -16.80 -19.47 6.31
CA HIS A 80 -15.57 -20.15 6.74
C HIS A 80 -14.43 -19.18 6.58
N LEU A 81 -14.11 -18.46 7.66
CA LEU A 81 -13.05 -17.47 7.68
C LEU A 81 -11.68 -18.14 7.84
N VAL A 82 -10.75 -17.78 6.98
CA VAL A 82 -9.33 -18.11 7.09
C VAL A 82 -8.58 -16.79 7.25
N ASP A 83 -8.10 -16.50 8.46
CA ASP A 83 -7.23 -15.37 8.75
C ASP A 83 -5.79 -15.76 8.38
N VAL A 84 -5.36 -15.33 7.20
CA VAL A 84 -4.11 -15.78 6.58
C VAL A 84 -2.89 -15.36 7.39
N ARG A 85 -2.87 -14.14 7.91
CA ARG A 85 -1.73 -13.62 8.70
C ARG A 85 -1.59 -14.30 10.06
N HIS A 86 -2.69 -14.82 10.60
CA HIS A 86 -2.75 -15.43 11.92
C HIS A 86 -2.95 -16.96 11.87
N LEU A 87 -2.76 -17.60 10.70
CA LEU A 87 -2.79 -19.05 10.57
C LEU A 87 -1.74 -19.70 11.47
N GLN A 88 -2.16 -20.72 12.24
CA GLN A 88 -1.26 -21.45 13.13
C GLN A 88 -0.36 -22.43 12.35
N ASN A 89 -0.91 -23.08 11.32
CA ASN A 89 -0.21 -24.09 10.55
C ASN A 89 -0.60 -24.01 9.07
N THR A 90 0.39 -23.84 8.20
CA THR A 90 0.26 -23.83 6.75
C THR A 90 0.63 -25.16 6.09
N ASP A 91 1.22 -26.12 6.84
CA ASP A 91 1.65 -27.44 6.31
C ASP A 91 0.49 -28.31 5.83
N VAL A 92 -0.73 -27.97 6.20
CA VAL A 92 -1.95 -28.66 5.73
C VAL A 92 -2.19 -28.44 4.23
N PHE A 93 -1.69 -27.33 3.68
CA PHE A 93 -1.81 -27.03 2.26
C PHE A 93 -0.72 -27.75 1.46
N LYS A 94 -1.11 -28.43 0.38
CA LYS A 94 -0.21 -29.27 -0.44
C LYS A 94 0.13 -28.66 -1.80
N THR A 95 -0.33 -27.43 -2.04
CA THR A 95 -0.10 -26.67 -3.28
C THR A 95 0.65 -25.38 -2.97
N ASP A 96 1.01 -24.62 -4.00
CA ASP A 96 1.70 -23.32 -3.88
C ASP A 96 0.89 -22.28 -3.06
N ILE A 97 -0.36 -22.56 -2.70
CA ILE A 97 -1.13 -21.74 -1.75
C ILE A 97 -0.45 -21.66 -0.38
N ARG A 98 0.30 -22.69 0.00
CA ARG A 98 1.13 -22.68 1.21
C ARG A 98 2.17 -21.58 1.14
N GLN A 99 2.91 -21.49 0.03
CA GLN A 99 3.94 -20.48 -0.18
C GLN A 99 3.33 -19.07 -0.19
N VAL A 100 2.13 -18.92 -0.76
CA VAL A 100 1.39 -17.64 -0.74
C VAL A 100 1.08 -17.23 0.70
N PHE A 101 0.52 -18.14 1.50
CA PHE A 101 0.13 -17.84 2.88
C PHE A 101 1.35 -17.59 3.78
N ASP A 102 2.40 -18.39 3.66
CA ASP A 102 3.64 -18.19 4.40
C ASP A 102 4.29 -16.85 4.07
N PHE A 103 4.34 -16.48 2.79
CA PHE A 103 4.89 -15.20 2.38
C PHE A 103 4.09 -14.01 2.95
N ILE A 104 2.75 -14.04 2.83
CA ILE A 104 1.87 -12.98 3.34
C ILE A 104 1.99 -12.88 4.87
N ARG A 105 2.00 -14.00 5.56
CA ARG A 105 2.13 -14.06 7.02
C ARG A 105 3.42 -13.43 7.52
N TYR A 106 4.52 -13.67 6.83
CA TYR A 106 5.86 -13.21 7.24
C TYR A 106 6.37 -12.00 6.44
N SER A 107 5.50 -11.34 5.66
CA SER A 107 5.88 -10.19 4.82
C SER A 107 6.52 -9.04 5.62
N ASP A 108 6.17 -8.90 6.88
CA ASP A 108 6.68 -7.86 7.77
C ASP A 108 7.91 -8.30 8.59
N ASP A 109 8.22 -9.61 8.63
CA ASP A 109 9.43 -10.15 9.25
C ASP A 109 10.54 -10.37 8.22
N LYS A 110 11.41 -9.36 8.08
CA LYS A 110 12.52 -9.38 7.11
C LYS A 110 13.46 -10.57 7.31
N THR A 111 13.65 -11.04 8.54
CA THR A 111 14.57 -12.13 8.87
C THR A 111 13.98 -13.47 8.43
N TYR A 112 12.71 -13.68 8.73
CA TYR A 112 12.01 -14.90 8.33
C TYR A 112 11.78 -14.94 6.83
N LEU A 113 11.38 -13.82 6.23
CA LEU A 113 11.19 -13.70 4.78
C LEU A 113 12.45 -14.07 3.98
N LYS A 114 13.63 -13.62 4.42
CA LYS A 114 14.90 -14.04 3.81
C LYS A 114 15.13 -15.55 3.90
N LYS A 115 14.74 -16.19 4.99
CA LYS A 115 14.85 -17.67 5.12
C LYS A 115 13.89 -18.38 4.16
N LEU A 116 12.65 -17.92 4.06
CA LEU A 116 11.65 -18.45 3.12
C LEU A 116 12.15 -18.36 1.67
N LEU A 117 12.63 -17.21 1.27
CA LEU A 117 13.11 -16.95 -0.09
C LEU A 117 14.33 -17.80 -0.48
N ASN A 118 15.10 -18.30 0.47
CA ASN A 118 16.22 -19.19 0.19
C ASN A 118 15.81 -20.66 -0.02
N THR A 119 14.52 -20.97 0.06
CA THR A 119 14.03 -22.32 -0.19
C THR A 119 13.74 -22.56 -1.67
N SER A 120 13.80 -23.82 -2.11
CA SER A 120 13.60 -24.21 -3.50
C SER A 120 12.19 -23.93 -4.01
N GLU A 121 11.22 -23.92 -3.12
CA GLU A 121 9.80 -23.68 -3.42
C GLU A 121 9.57 -22.30 -4.01
N TYR A 122 10.23 -21.27 -3.46
CA TYR A 122 10.10 -19.89 -3.96
C TYR A 122 10.92 -19.61 -5.23
N GLN A 123 11.80 -20.53 -5.62
CA GLN A 123 12.53 -20.46 -6.89
C GLN A 123 11.72 -20.93 -8.08
N MET A 124 10.60 -21.64 -7.85
CA MET A 124 9.80 -22.31 -8.87
C MET A 124 8.30 -22.20 -8.58
N LEU A 125 7.82 -20.99 -8.28
CA LEU A 125 6.39 -20.75 -8.04
C LEU A 125 5.58 -20.80 -9.32
N ASP A 126 4.34 -21.26 -9.22
CA ASP A 126 3.34 -21.07 -10.27
C ASP A 126 3.04 -19.57 -10.46
N LYS A 127 2.70 -19.20 -11.68
CA LYS A 127 2.40 -17.81 -12.01
C LYS A 127 1.30 -17.22 -11.12
N ASP A 128 0.22 -17.97 -10.91
CA ASP A 128 -0.91 -17.52 -10.11
C ASP A 128 -0.51 -17.28 -8.64
N ALA A 129 0.33 -18.16 -8.06
CA ALA A 129 0.86 -17.98 -6.71
C ALA A 129 1.76 -16.75 -6.60
N TYR A 130 2.62 -16.52 -7.60
CA TYR A 130 3.46 -15.34 -7.68
C TYR A 130 2.62 -14.05 -7.76
N GLU A 131 1.61 -14.01 -8.64
CA GLU A 131 0.71 -12.86 -8.78
C GLU A 131 -0.08 -12.59 -7.50
N MET A 132 -0.55 -13.62 -6.81
CA MET A 132 -1.20 -13.47 -5.51
C MET A 132 -0.28 -12.82 -4.47
N ILE A 133 0.95 -13.29 -4.34
CA ILE A 133 1.93 -12.71 -3.42
C ILE A 133 2.14 -11.24 -3.75
N ALA A 134 2.45 -10.91 -5.00
CA ALA A 134 2.72 -9.54 -5.43
C ALA A 134 1.53 -8.59 -5.17
N THR A 135 0.30 -9.09 -5.37
CA THR A 135 -0.92 -8.31 -5.17
C THR A 135 -1.20 -8.03 -3.68
N HIS A 136 -1.05 -9.03 -2.82
CA HIS A 136 -1.43 -8.94 -1.41
C HIS A 136 -0.34 -8.42 -0.47
N THR A 137 0.89 -8.22 -0.98
CA THR A 137 2.01 -7.68 -0.21
C THR A 137 2.44 -6.28 -0.64
N SER A 138 1.58 -5.57 -1.37
CA SER A 138 1.86 -4.22 -1.89
C SER A 138 3.13 -4.12 -2.76
N MET A 139 3.55 -5.24 -3.36
CA MET A 139 4.72 -5.34 -4.24
C MET A 139 4.29 -5.33 -5.72
N SER A 140 3.38 -4.43 -6.10
CA SER A 140 2.79 -4.38 -7.46
C SER A 140 3.82 -4.29 -8.58
N THR A 141 5.00 -3.74 -8.32
CA THR A 141 6.10 -3.68 -9.28
C THR A 141 6.57 -5.07 -9.72
N LEU A 142 6.38 -6.10 -8.88
CA LEU A 142 6.70 -7.49 -9.24
C LEU A 142 5.79 -8.02 -10.36
N LEU A 143 4.63 -7.41 -10.59
CA LEU A 143 3.72 -7.77 -11.68
C LEU A 143 4.17 -7.24 -13.05
N GLU A 144 5.23 -6.43 -13.11
CA GLU A 144 5.79 -5.99 -14.38
C GLU A 144 6.37 -7.18 -15.17
N PRO A 145 6.17 -7.24 -16.51
CA PRO A 145 6.60 -8.38 -17.33
C PRO A 145 8.09 -8.73 -17.19
N ARG A 146 8.94 -7.74 -16.94
CA ARG A 146 10.39 -7.92 -16.73
C ARG A 146 10.74 -8.71 -15.46
N MET A 147 9.87 -8.64 -14.44
CA MET A 147 10.02 -9.37 -13.17
C MET A 147 9.49 -10.80 -13.27
N MET A 148 8.51 -11.02 -14.13
CA MET A 148 7.80 -12.28 -14.32
C MET A 148 8.50 -13.21 -15.33
N GLN A 149 9.84 -13.27 -15.30
CA GLN A 149 10.60 -14.15 -16.20
C GLN A 149 10.34 -15.61 -15.85
N THR A 150 9.68 -16.32 -16.74
CA THR A 150 9.33 -17.73 -16.56
C THR A 150 10.40 -18.65 -17.13
N ARG A 151 10.67 -19.77 -16.42
CA ARG A 151 11.39 -20.91 -16.94
C ARG A 151 10.50 -22.16 -16.76
N GLY A 152 10.04 -22.72 -17.89
CA GLY A 152 9.11 -23.85 -17.83
C GLY A 152 7.76 -23.52 -17.16
N GLY A 153 7.26 -22.30 -17.31
CA GLY A 153 5.99 -21.85 -16.69
C GLY A 153 6.08 -21.46 -15.22
N LYS A 154 7.25 -21.57 -14.60
CA LYS A 154 7.49 -21.23 -13.21
C LYS A 154 8.28 -19.91 -13.07
N ILE A 155 8.05 -19.17 -12.00
CA ILE A 155 8.68 -17.88 -11.72
C ILE A 155 9.59 -18.01 -10.50
N ASN A 156 10.79 -17.41 -10.60
CA ASN A 156 11.71 -17.34 -9.47
C ASN A 156 11.45 -16.07 -8.66
N MET A 157 10.72 -16.23 -7.56
CA MET A 157 10.37 -15.15 -6.65
C MET A 157 11.61 -14.51 -5.99
N CYS A 158 12.60 -15.32 -5.64
CA CYS A 158 13.83 -14.83 -5.00
C CYS A 158 14.55 -13.83 -5.92
N LYS A 159 14.74 -14.21 -7.19
CA LYS A 159 15.37 -13.33 -8.18
C LYS A 159 14.56 -12.06 -8.43
N ALA A 160 13.24 -12.16 -8.48
CA ALA A 160 12.37 -11.00 -8.66
C ALA A 160 12.47 -10.01 -7.50
N ILE A 161 12.52 -10.52 -6.26
CA ILE A 161 12.70 -9.69 -5.07
C ILE A 161 14.10 -9.05 -5.01
N ASP A 162 15.15 -9.77 -5.37
CA ASP A 162 16.51 -9.21 -5.42
C ASP A 162 16.59 -8.02 -6.39
N ILE A 163 16.00 -8.16 -7.57
CA ILE A 163 15.91 -7.08 -8.57
C ILE A 163 15.13 -5.89 -7.99
N TRP A 164 13.97 -6.15 -7.40
CA TRP A 164 13.10 -5.14 -6.81
C TRP A 164 13.80 -4.36 -5.69
N LEU A 165 14.53 -5.05 -4.79
CA LEU A 165 15.30 -4.43 -3.72
C LEU A 165 16.40 -3.53 -4.28
N ALA A 166 17.19 -4.01 -5.26
CA ALA A 166 18.24 -3.23 -5.90
C ALA A 166 17.71 -1.96 -6.58
N GLU A 167 16.56 -2.05 -7.26
CA GLU A 167 15.92 -0.89 -7.88
C GLU A 167 15.42 0.13 -6.87
N ARG A 168 14.86 -0.33 -5.76
CA ARG A 168 14.42 0.58 -4.67
C ARG A 168 15.58 1.28 -4.00
N GLU A 169 16.68 0.57 -3.78
CA GLU A 169 17.92 1.14 -3.23
C GLU A 169 18.50 2.21 -4.17
N ALA A 170 18.62 1.89 -5.45
CA ALA A 170 19.10 2.84 -6.45
C ALA A 170 18.21 4.10 -6.55
N LYS A 171 16.90 3.92 -6.51
CA LYS A 171 15.92 5.02 -6.49
C LYS A 171 16.05 5.87 -5.22
N GLY A 172 16.20 5.24 -4.06
CA GLY A 172 16.37 5.93 -2.78
C GLY A 172 17.67 6.77 -2.77
N ILE A 173 18.77 6.22 -3.23
CA ILE A 173 20.06 6.93 -3.37
C ILE A 173 19.89 8.12 -4.32
N SER A 174 19.33 7.94 -5.50
CA SER A 174 19.11 9.01 -6.47
C SER A 174 18.24 10.15 -5.92
N GLN A 175 17.15 9.82 -5.22
CA GLN A 175 16.30 10.81 -4.57
C GLN A 175 17.04 11.55 -3.44
N GLY A 176 17.80 10.84 -2.61
CA GLY A 176 18.59 11.42 -1.54
C GLY A 176 19.66 12.40 -2.06
N ILE A 177 20.37 12.03 -3.12
CA ILE A 177 21.35 12.91 -3.78
C ILE A 177 20.65 14.15 -4.34
N SER A 178 19.56 14.00 -5.08
CA SER A 178 18.81 15.13 -5.66
C SER A 178 18.30 16.10 -4.59
N GLN A 179 17.74 15.59 -3.51
CA GLN A 179 17.29 16.41 -2.38
C GLN A 179 18.45 17.10 -1.68
N GLY A 180 19.55 16.39 -1.45
CA GLY A 180 20.74 16.95 -0.82
C GLY A 180 21.37 18.09 -1.64
N ILE A 181 21.48 17.91 -2.96
CA ILE A 181 21.96 18.96 -3.88
C ILE A 181 21.03 20.17 -3.86
N SER A 182 19.71 19.96 -3.97
CA SER A 182 18.73 21.05 -3.97
C SER A 182 18.76 21.86 -2.67
N GLN A 183 18.79 21.17 -1.52
CA GLN A 183 18.87 21.83 -0.21
C GLN A 183 20.21 22.55 -0.02
N GLY A 184 21.31 21.91 -0.38
CA GLY A 184 22.64 22.51 -0.27
C GLY A 184 22.80 23.75 -1.14
N LEU A 185 22.26 23.71 -2.37
CA LEU A 185 22.27 24.86 -3.28
C LEU A 185 21.43 26.02 -2.74
N SER A 186 20.20 25.74 -2.29
CA SER A 186 19.30 26.74 -1.70
C SER A 186 19.93 27.42 -0.46
N GLN A 187 20.49 26.62 0.45
CA GLN A 187 21.18 27.15 1.63
C GLN A 187 22.42 27.97 1.27
N GLY A 188 23.23 27.48 0.31
CA GLY A 188 24.43 28.18 -0.15
C GLY A 188 24.11 29.53 -0.80
N ILE A 189 23.07 29.61 -1.62
CA ILE A 189 22.60 30.88 -2.22
C ILE A 189 22.09 31.83 -1.13
N SER A 190 21.27 31.33 -0.20
CA SER A 190 20.73 32.14 0.89
C SER A 190 21.84 32.72 1.76
N GLN A 191 22.79 31.90 2.21
CA GLN A 191 23.93 32.35 3.00
C GLN A 191 24.85 33.32 2.24
N GLY A 192 25.10 33.03 0.96
CA GLY A 192 25.89 33.92 0.08
C GLY A 192 25.27 35.30 -0.11
N ASN A 193 23.95 35.33 -0.28
CA ASN A 193 23.22 36.59 -0.40
C ASN A 193 23.22 37.37 0.92
N ASP A 194 23.04 36.68 2.04
CA ASP A 194 23.04 37.32 3.38
C ASP A 194 24.38 37.97 3.70
N GLU A 195 25.48 37.25 3.47
CA GLU A 195 26.83 37.76 3.71
C GLU A 195 27.20 38.90 2.74
N THR A 196 26.80 38.79 1.49
CA THR A 196 27.11 39.78 0.44
C THR A 196 26.36 41.08 0.68
N SER A 197 25.06 41.00 0.99
CA SER A 197 24.24 42.21 1.28
C SER A 197 24.73 42.94 2.53
N TYR A 198 25.11 42.19 3.58
CA TYR A 198 25.71 42.78 4.78
C TYR A 198 27.01 43.53 4.45
N LYS A 199 27.98 42.88 3.77
CA LYS A 199 29.27 43.48 3.40
C LYS A 199 29.10 44.74 2.50
N MET A 200 28.14 44.68 1.59
CA MET A 200 27.87 45.77 0.66
C MET A 200 27.31 47.01 1.40
N LEU A 201 26.30 46.81 2.24
CA LEU A 201 25.71 47.90 3.05
C LEU A 201 26.74 48.50 4.00
N MET A 202 27.48 47.67 4.72
CA MET A 202 28.55 48.13 5.62
C MET A 202 29.63 48.94 4.90
N LYS A 203 30.02 48.52 3.70
CA LYS A 203 31.01 49.26 2.90
C LYS A 203 30.52 50.64 2.51
N ILE A 204 29.28 50.74 2.13
CA ILE A 204 28.65 52.04 1.78
C ILE A 204 28.56 52.98 3.01
N ILE A 205 28.08 52.45 4.14
CA ILE A 205 27.95 53.23 5.39
C ILE A 205 29.36 53.72 5.85
N VAL A 206 30.34 52.85 5.88
CA VAL A 206 31.70 53.25 6.28
C VAL A 206 32.29 54.26 5.31
N SER A 207 32.08 54.10 4.00
CA SER A 207 32.60 55.00 2.99
C SER A 207 32.00 56.42 3.06
N ARG A 208 30.70 56.53 3.34
CA ARG A 208 29.99 57.80 3.33
C ARG A 208 29.95 58.53 4.70
N PHE A 209 29.80 57.75 5.77
CA PHE A 209 29.57 58.27 7.09
C PHE A 209 30.69 58.00 8.09
N GLY A 210 31.72 57.31 7.64
CA GLY A 210 32.92 57.03 8.43
C GLY A 210 32.84 55.73 9.26
N LYS A 211 33.99 55.33 9.78
CA LYS A 211 34.12 54.02 10.50
C LYS A 211 33.28 53.95 11.77
N LYS A 212 33.14 55.04 12.50
CA LYS A 212 32.30 55.12 13.71
C LYS A 212 30.82 54.83 13.43
N ALA A 213 30.28 55.37 12.33
CA ALA A 213 28.89 55.13 11.91
C ALA A 213 28.71 53.64 11.54
N GLY A 214 29.67 53.01 10.89
CA GLY A 214 29.65 51.58 10.61
C GLY A 214 29.63 50.69 11.86
N GLU A 215 30.45 51.04 12.86
CA GLU A 215 30.47 50.31 14.13
C GLU A 215 29.14 50.40 14.90
N LEU A 216 28.48 51.56 14.90
CA LEU A 216 27.17 51.76 15.54
C LEU A 216 26.06 51.04 14.78
N ALA A 217 26.08 51.04 13.47
CA ALA A 217 25.04 50.39 12.63
C ALA A 217 25.15 48.86 12.56
N SER A 218 26.39 48.35 12.71
CA SER A 218 26.66 46.90 12.54
C SER A 218 25.73 45.96 13.31
N PRO A 219 25.42 46.16 14.61
CA PRO A 219 24.52 45.28 15.34
C PRO A 219 23.13 45.24 14.71
N THR A 220 22.57 46.42 14.38
CA THR A 220 21.22 46.54 13.79
C THR A 220 21.15 45.89 12.42
N ILE A 221 22.15 46.12 11.56
CA ILE A 221 22.20 45.56 10.19
C ILE A 221 22.26 44.05 10.20
N ARG A 222 22.85 43.43 11.22
CA ARG A 222 22.89 41.97 11.35
C ARG A 222 21.52 41.30 11.56
N TYR A 223 20.55 42.01 12.13
CA TYR A 223 19.21 41.51 12.37
C TYR A 223 18.27 41.69 11.15
N LEU A 224 18.68 42.48 10.14
CA LEU A 224 17.92 42.69 8.92
C LEU A 224 18.04 41.49 7.99
N THR A 225 16.99 41.23 7.20
CA THR A 225 17.03 40.25 6.11
C THR A 225 17.89 40.74 4.96
N SER A 226 18.28 39.85 4.04
CA SER A 226 19.04 40.20 2.84
C SER A 226 18.34 41.27 2.00
N ASP A 227 17.02 41.16 1.86
CA ASP A 227 16.19 42.05 1.06
C ASP A 227 16.14 43.46 1.70
N GLU A 228 15.90 43.54 3.00
CA GLU A 228 15.90 44.79 3.75
C GLU A 228 17.28 45.52 3.70
N ARG A 229 18.38 44.73 3.69
CA ARG A 229 19.71 45.30 3.53
C ARG A 229 19.93 45.87 2.13
N ILE A 230 19.41 45.19 1.09
CA ILE A 230 19.49 45.69 -0.31
C ILE A 230 18.73 46.99 -0.48
N ASP A 231 17.53 47.11 0.07
CA ASP A 231 16.74 48.37 0.04
C ASP A 231 17.47 49.53 0.75
N LEU A 232 18.13 49.21 1.86
CA LEU A 232 18.94 50.19 2.58
C LEU A 232 20.21 50.56 1.84
N VAL A 233 20.77 49.73 0.95
CA VAL A 233 21.89 50.08 0.09
C VAL A 233 21.53 51.27 -0.82
N GLU A 234 20.37 51.23 -1.45
CA GLU A 234 19.89 52.34 -2.29
C GLU A 234 19.70 53.62 -1.49
N THR A 235 19.07 53.52 -0.33
CA THR A 235 18.84 54.66 0.58
C THR A 235 20.15 55.23 1.09
N ALA A 236 21.06 54.40 1.58
CA ALA A 236 22.36 54.84 2.07
C ALA A 236 23.29 55.39 0.96
N ALA A 237 23.09 54.99 -0.30
CA ALA A 237 23.82 55.54 -1.44
C ALA A 237 23.36 56.92 -1.85
N THR A 238 22.14 57.33 -1.55
CA THR A 238 21.50 58.59 -2.00
C THR A 238 21.38 59.66 -0.89
N THR A 239 21.37 59.25 0.37
CA THR A 239 21.17 60.17 1.53
C THR A 239 22.43 60.89 1.91
N ASP A 240 22.37 62.21 2.07
CA ASP A 240 23.53 63.08 2.42
C ASP A 240 23.81 63.19 3.93
N THR A 241 22.86 62.81 4.76
CA THR A 241 22.96 62.83 6.25
C THR A 241 22.52 61.53 6.86
N PHE A 242 23.27 61.00 7.85
CA PHE A 242 22.88 59.87 8.68
C PHE A 242 21.81 60.39 9.67
N ALA A 243 20.56 59.97 9.57
CA ALA A 243 19.55 60.28 10.58
C ALA A 243 19.90 59.52 11.88
N HIS A 244 19.95 60.27 12.98
CA HIS A 244 20.22 59.75 14.32
C HIS A 244 19.08 58.86 14.83
#